data_423994b21d806d30e5882966c217f36e
#
_entry.id   423994b21d806d30e5882966c217f36e
#
_cell.length_a   1.000
_cell.length_b   1.000
_cell.length_c   1.000
_cell.angle_alpha   90.00
_cell.angle_beta   90.00
_cell.angle_gamma   90.00
#
_symmetry.space_group_name_H-M   'P 1'
#
loop_
_entity.id
_entity.type
_entity.pdbx_description
1 polymer ?
#
loop_
_entity_poly.entity_id
_entity_poly.type
_entity_poly.pdbx_seq_one_letter_code
_entity_poly.pdbx_strand_id
1 'polypeptide(L)'
;PFWALLLASNLADFVWLALALAGPEAPVPSSLLDASLRGLRVNMPYSHNLLPTFALALVTAGAAGAIWRDARGALWCGGLVLIHLACDLVSGFEHQILGERSAPIGLDLYRRSPHLALVIEAAFGAACVLWFSRRGAVPRRRLIALYAVFVGGALLWLPTATIPLGRLFGLRG
;
A
#
# COMPACT_ATOMS: atom_id res chain seq x y z
N PRO A 1 -7.58 16.99 -9.56
CA PRO A 1 -8.45 15.96 -10.16
C PRO A 1 -8.42 14.69 -9.32
N PHE A 2 -9.55 13.96 -9.25
CA PHE A 2 -9.66 12.74 -8.42
C PHE A 2 -8.63 11.66 -8.77
N TRP A 3 -8.36 11.45 -10.05
CA TRP A 3 -7.36 10.47 -10.51
C TRP A 3 -5.94 10.76 -9.97
N ALA A 4 -5.59 12.04 -9.77
CA ALA A 4 -4.29 12.40 -9.22
C ALA A 4 -4.17 12.00 -7.73
N LEU A 5 -5.25 12.13 -6.96
CA LEU A 5 -5.30 11.65 -5.58
C LEU A 5 -5.20 10.12 -5.52
N LEU A 6 -5.88 9.42 -6.43
CA LEU A 6 -5.79 7.97 -6.54
C LEU A 6 -4.38 7.51 -6.94
N LEU A 7 -3.74 8.20 -7.88
CA LEU A 7 -2.36 7.93 -8.25
C LEU A 7 -1.41 8.19 -7.08
N ALA A 8 -1.56 9.31 -6.39
CA ALA A 8 -0.73 9.68 -5.25
C ALA A 8 -0.84 8.68 -4.08
N SER A 9 -2.04 8.16 -3.82
CA SER A 9 -2.25 7.18 -2.74
C SER A 9 -1.58 5.82 -2.98
N ASN A 10 -1.20 5.50 -4.21
CA ASN A 10 -0.52 4.25 -4.57
C ASN A 10 0.86 4.51 -5.19
N LEU A 11 1.37 5.73 -5.10
CA LEU A 11 2.58 6.10 -5.84
C LEU A 11 3.81 5.35 -5.37
N ALA A 12 3.94 5.07 -4.08
CA ALA A 12 5.04 4.29 -3.52
C ALA A 12 5.06 2.87 -4.11
N ASP A 13 3.89 2.22 -4.24
CA ASP A 13 3.75 0.91 -4.87
C ASP A 13 4.12 0.92 -6.35
N PHE A 14 3.72 1.96 -7.09
CA PHE A 14 4.10 2.07 -8.50
C PHE A 14 5.60 2.27 -8.67
N VAL A 15 6.23 3.06 -7.79
CA VAL A 15 7.69 3.21 -7.76
C VAL A 15 8.34 1.88 -7.41
N TRP A 16 7.84 1.19 -6.37
CA TRP A 16 8.32 -0.14 -6.01
C TRP A 16 8.19 -1.13 -7.18
N LEU A 17 7.05 -1.21 -7.82
CA LEU A 17 6.84 -2.11 -8.95
C LEU A 17 7.85 -1.85 -10.09
N ALA A 18 8.08 -0.59 -10.42
CA ALA A 18 9.08 -0.21 -11.42
C ALA A 18 10.49 -0.64 -11.01
N LEU A 19 10.89 -0.42 -9.74
CA LEU A 19 12.19 -0.81 -9.21
C LEU A 19 12.33 -2.32 -9.03
N ALA A 20 11.25 -3.02 -8.69
CA ALA A 20 11.22 -4.47 -8.61
C ALA A 20 11.44 -5.11 -9.99
N LEU A 21 10.77 -4.59 -11.03
CA LEU A 21 10.95 -5.06 -12.41
C LEU A 21 12.33 -4.71 -12.97
N ALA A 22 12.90 -3.56 -12.58
CA ALA A 22 14.24 -3.16 -12.98
C ALA A 22 15.36 -3.87 -12.19
N GLY A 23 15.02 -4.54 -11.06
CA GLY A 23 15.93 -5.33 -10.24
C GLY A 23 16.38 -4.75 -8.92
N PRO A 24 16.51 -3.40 -8.72
CA PRO A 24 17.01 -2.84 -7.46
C PRO A 24 16.20 -3.20 -6.22
N GLU A 25 14.90 -3.45 -6.35
CA GLU A 25 13.99 -3.84 -5.26
C GLU A 25 13.26 -5.15 -5.56
N ALA A 26 13.94 -6.09 -6.24
CA ALA A 26 13.34 -7.38 -6.60
C ALA A 26 12.91 -8.16 -5.34
N PRO A 27 11.66 -8.65 -5.28
CA PRO A 27 11.18 -9.47 -4.17
C PRO A 27 11.75 -10.89 -4.23
N VAL A 28 11.75 -11.58 -3.07
CA VAL A 28 12.13 -12.99 -2.97
C VAL A 28 10.99 -13.76 -2.29
N PRO A 29 10.39 -14.78 -2.96
CA PRO A 29 10.66 -15.25 -4.33
C PRO A 29 10.26 -14.21 -5.39
N SER A 30 10.90 -14.26 -6.56
CA SER A 30 10.63 -13.36 -7.68
C SER A 30 9.29 -13.66 -8.40
N SER A 31 8.78 -14.88 -8.24
CA SER A 31 7.48 -15.28 -8.76
C SER A 31 6.40 -15.03 -7.71
N LEU A 32 5.39 -14.24 -8.07
CA LEU A 32 4.21 -14.02 -7.22
C LEU A 32 3.40 -15.31 -6.98
N LEU A 33 3.51 -16.31 -7.88
CA LEU A 33 2.87 -17.61 -7.69
C LEU A 33 3.49 -18.41 -6.54
N ASP A 34 4.79 -18.20 -6.28
CA ASP A 34 5.52 -18.87 -5.22
C ASP A 34 5.53 -18.08 -3.91
N ALA A 35 4.97 -16.87 -3.92
CA ALA A 35 4.90 -15.99 -2.78
C ALA A 35 3.64 -16.20 -1.95
N SER A 36 3.79 -16.10 -0.63
CA SER A 36 2.73 -15.79 0.33
C SER A 36 3.13 -14.52 1.08
N LEU A 37 2.18 -13.81 1.71
CA LEU A 37 2.55 -12.59 2.46
C LEU A 37 3.62 -12.89 3.51
N ARG A 38 3.48 -13.99 4.27
CA ARG A 38 4.48 -14.39 5.28
C ARG A 38 5.83 -14.77 4.68
N GLY A 39 5.83 -15.39 3.51
CA GLY A 39 7.04 -15.91 2.84
C GLY A 39 7.75 -14.89 1.96
N LEU A 40 7.06 -13.81 1.60
CA LEU A 40 7.61 -12.76 0.75
C LEU A 40 8.62 -11.93 1.52
N ARG A 41 9.80 -11.77 0.96
CA ARG A 41 10.85 -10.87 1.46
C ARG A 41 11.02 -9.75 0.47
N VAL A 42 10.86 -8.54 0.95
CA VAL A 42 11.03 -7.31 0.16
C VAL A 42 12.06 -6.43 0.87
N ASN A 43 12.93 -5.84 0.09
CA ASN A 43 13.82 -4.78 0.52
C ASN A 43 13.51 -3.57 -0.36
N MET A 44 12.99 -2.51 0.23
CA MET A 44 12.41 -1.37 -0.49
C MET A 44 13.12 -0.05 -0.11
N PRO A 45 14.46 0.03 -0.31
CA PRO A 45 15.26 1.16 0.19
C PRO A 45 14.91 2.49 -0.47
N TYR A 46 14.37 2.48 -1.69
CA TYR A 46 14.10 3.69 -2.47
C TYR A 46 12.62 4.05 -2.52
N SER A 47 11.72 3.07 -2.45
CA SER A 47 10.28 3.30 -2.62
C SER A 47 9.55 3.51 -1.29
N HIS A 48 9.86 2.74 -0.23
CA HIS A 48 9.07 2.70 1.00
C HIS A 48 9.84 3.03 2.29
N ASN A 49 11.16 3.21 2.24
CA ASN A 49 11.84 3.68 3.44
C ASN A 49 11.43 5.11 3.79
N LEU A 50 11.54 5.47 5.07
CA LEU A 50 10.97 6.71 5.62
C LEU A 50 11.43 7.96 4.85
N LEU A 51 12.74 8.19 4.72
CA LEU A 51 13.25 9.39 4.06
C LEU A 51 12.98 9.43 2.54
N PRO A 52 13.19 8.34 1.78
CA PRO A 52 12.78 8.27 0.37
C PRO A 52 11.30 8.56 0.16
N THR A 53 10.41 8.01 1.00
CA THR A 53 8.97 8.27 0.87
C THR A 53 8.62 9.72 1.22
N PHE A 54 9.30 10.32 2.19
CA PHE A 54 9.15 11.77 2.44
C PHE A 54 9.59 12.61 1.24
N ALA A 55 10.71 12.27 0.63
CA ALA A 55 11.16 12.95 -0.59
C ALA A 55 10.15 12.78 -1.73
N LEU A 56 9.62 11.56 -1.92
CA LEU A 56 8.58 11.27 -2.89
C LEU A 56 7.31 12.10 -2.64
N ALA A 57 6.89 12.24 -1.39
CA ALA A 57 5.74 13.06 -1.00
C ALA A 57 5.95 14.53 -1.34
N LEU A 58 7.13 15.09 -1.07
CA LEU A 58 7.48 16.47 -1.41
C LEU A 58 7.50 16.71 -2.92
N VAL A 59 8.12 15.79 -3.67
CA VAL A 59 8.16 15.86 -5.14
C VAL A 59 6.73 15.78 -5.70
N THR A 60 5.90 14.88 -5.17
CA THR A 60 4.50 14.71 -5.60
C THR A 60 3.69 15.96 -5.33
N ALA A 61 3.81 16.55 -4.14
CA ALA A 61 3.15 17.81 -3.80
C ALA A 61 3.63 18.96 -4.69
N GLY A 62 4.95 19.08 -4.90
CA GLY A 62 5.53 20.11 -5.76
C GLY A 62 5.05 20.00 -7.21
N ALA A 63 5.07 18.80 -7.78
CA ALA A 63 4.60 18.53 -9.13
C ALA A 63 3.09 18.83 -9.27
N ALA A 64 2.26 18.36 -8.33
CA ALA A 64 0.84 18.63 -8.31
C ALA A 64 0.54 20.14 -8.23
N GLY A 65 1.25 20.86 -7.36
CA GLY A 65 1.14 22.31 -7.21
C GLY A 65 1.52 23.08 -8.48
N ALA A 66 2.61 22.66 -9.13
CA ALA A 66 3.08 23.28 -10.36
C ALA A 66 2.11 23.05 -11.54
N ILE A 67 1.57 21.81 -11.66
CA ILE A 67 0.69 21.43 -12.76
C ILE A 67 -0.71 22.06 -12.62
N TRP A 68 -1.31 21.97 -11.43
CA TRP A 68 -2.71 22.38 -11.24
C TRP A 68 -2.87 23.74 -10.57
N ARG A 69 -1.80 24.35 -10.06
CA ARG A 69 -1.80 25.64 -9.33
C ARG A 69 -2.82 25.64 -8.17
N ASP A 70 -3.03 24.49 -7.56
CA ASP A 70 -3.92 24.26 -6.42
C ASP A 70 -3.11 23.74 -5.22
N ALA A 71 -2.80 24.65 -4.29
CA ALA A 71 -2.01 24.32 -3.10
C ALA A 71 -2.71 23.25 -2.21
N ARG A 72 -4.04 23.29 -2.13
CA ARG A 72 -4.80 22.32 -1.34
C ARG A 72 -4.72 20.92 -1.96
N GLY A 73 -4.92 20.83 -3.28
CA GLY A 73 -4.77 19.56 -4.00
C GLY A 73 -3.35 19.03 -3.94
N ALA A 74 -2.34 19.91 -4.04
CA ALA A 74 -0.94 19.55 -3.89
C ALA A 74 -0.62 18.95 -2.52
N LEU A 75 -1.07 19.58 -1.43
CA LEU A 75 -0.91 19.08 -0.07
C LEU A 75 -1.60 17.72 0.12
N TRP A 76 -2.78 17.52 -0.46
CA TRP A 76 -3.44 16.22 -0.42
C TRP A 76 -2.67 15.15 -1.19
N CYS A 77 -2.10 15.45 -2.36
CA CYS A 77 -1.29 14.50 -3.11
C CYS A 77 -0.05 14.05 -2.31
N GLY A 78 0.72 14.98 -1.74
CA GLY A 78 1.84 14.63 -0.87
C GLY A 78 1.41 13.92 0.41
N GLY A 79 0.33 14.39 1.03
CA GLY A 79 -0.23 13.79 2.25
C GLY A 79 -0.69 12.35 2.04
N LEU A 80 -1.26 12.00 0.88
CA LEU A 80 -1.67 10.63 0.56
C LEU A 80 -0.48 9.67 0.43
N VAL A 81 0.66 10.13 -0.09
CA VAL A 81 1.91 9.34 -0.10
C VAL A 81 2.35 9.03 1.34
N LEU A 82 2.27 10.01 2.25
CA LEU A 82 2.62 9.81 3.67
C LEU A 82 1.60 8.95 4.42
N ILE A 83 0.32 9.05 4.09
CA ILE A 83 -0.74 8.18 4.66
C ILE A 83 -0.50 6.74 4.22
N HIS A 84 -0.11 6.50 2.96
CA HIS A 84 0.27 5.17 2.48
C HIS A 84 1.40 4.59 3.33
N LEU A 85 2.52 5.32 3.50
CA LEU A 85 3.60 4.90 4.38
C LEU A 85 3.13 4.62 5.81
N ALA A 86 2.27 5.47 6.38
CA ALA A 86 1.76 5.24 7.73
C ALA A 86 0.93 3.95 7.83
N CYS A 87 0.16 3.60 6.81
CA CYS A 87 -0.56 2.33 6.74
C CYS A 87 0.43 1.15 6.68
N ASP A 88 1.48 1.25 5.86
CA ASP A 88 2.51 0.22 5.72
C ASP A 88 3.30 0.01 7.01
N LEU A 89 3.60 1.07 7.75
CA LEU A 89 4.26 0.94 9.06
C LEU A 89 3.41 0.17 10.07
N VAL A 90 2.09 0.17 9.90
CA VAL A 90 1.16 -0.55 10.79
C VAL A 90 0.88 -1.96 10.29
N SER A 91 0.54 -2.15 9.02
CA SER A 91 0.11 -3.45 8.48
C SER A 91 1.12 -4.12 7.56
N GLY A 92 1.99 -3.35 6.92
CA GLY A 92 2.90 -3.79 5.87
C GLY A 92 4.12 -4.58 6.35
N PHE A 93 5.14 -4.56 5.49
CA PHE A 93 6.46 -5.11 5.78
C PHE A 93 7.30 -4.18 6.66
N GLU A 94 8.44 -4.68 7.14
CA GLU A 94 9.43 -3.86 7.83
C GLU A 94 10.07 -2.87 6.86
N HIS A 95 10.13 -1.61 7.26
CA HIS A 95 10.83 -0.54 6.55
C HIS A 95 12.04 -0.07 7.35
N GLN A 96 12.79 0.84 6.77
CA GLN A 96 13.96 1.43 7.41
C GLN A 96 13.90 2.96 7.30
N ILE A 97 14.72 3.66 8.07
CA ILE A 97 14.74 5.13 8.02
C ILE A 97 15.31 5.62 6.68
N LEU A 98 16.46 5.09 6.27
CA LEU A 98 17.15 5.55 5.05
C LEU A 98 17.57 4.40 4.13
N GLY A 99 18.13 3.33 4.63
CA GLY A 99 18.66 2.21 3.86
C GLY A 99 19.01 1.04 4.76
N GLU A 100 19.51 -0.05 4.19
CA GLU A 100 19.71 -1.36 4.84
C GLU A 100 20.45 -1.34 6.19
N ARG A 101 21.27 -0.32 6.43
CA ARG A 101 22.04 -0.18 7.68
C ARG A 101 21.37 0.72 8.72
N SER A 102 20.21 1.28 8.40
CA SER A 102 19.48 2.14 9.34
C SER A 102 18.53 1.32 10.21
N ALA A 103 18.03 1.94 11.29
CA ALA A 103 17.11 1.27 12.20
C ALA A 103 15.83 0.83 11.49
N PRO A 104 15.36 -0.40 11.74
CA PRO A 104 14.08 -0.87 11.23
C PRO A 104 12.93 -0.14 11.90
N ILE A 105 11.86 0.11 11.16
CA ILE A 105 10.63 0.74 11.62
C ILE A 105 9.41 -0.01 11.09
N GLY A 106 8.28 0.13 11.78
CA GLY A 106 7.03 -0.58 11.43
C GLY A 106 6.86 -1.88 12.19
N LEU A 107 5.66 -2.44 12.12
CA LEU A 107 5.27 -3.63 12.87
C LEU A 107 5.56 -4.95 12.15
N ASP A 108 5.86 -4.90 10.85
CA ASP A 108 6.15 -6.08 10.01
C ASP A 108 5.04 -7.14 10.11
N LEU A 109 3.79 -6.70 10.08
CA LEU A 109 2.66 -7.60 10.31
C LEU A 109 2.45 -8.59 9.16
N TYR A 110 2.77 -8.24 7.93
CA TYR A 110 2.68 -9.18 6.81
C TYR A 110 3.53 -10.42 7.03
N ARG A 111 4.67 -10.29 7.68
CA ARG A 111 5.53 -11.43 7.99
C ARG A 111 5.17 -12.09 9.32
N ARG A 112 4.92 -11.29 10.37
CA ARG A 112 4.70 -11.78 11.74
C ARG A 112 3.30 -12.35 11.93
N SER A 113 2.28 -11.64 11.42
CA SER A 113 0.86 -11.98 11.60
C SER A 113 0.03 -11.53 10.40
N PRO A 114 0.20 -12.15 9.20
CA PRO A 114 -0.40 -11.67 7.97
C PRO A 114 -1.94 -11.63 8.00
N HIS A 115 -2.59 -12.56 8.70
CA HIS A 115 -4.04 -12.50 8.87
C HIS A 115 -4.50 -11.28 9.67
N LEU A 116 -3.74 -10.91 10.72
CA LEU A 116 -4.03 -9.70 11.50
C LEU A 116 -3.82 -8.44 10.66
N ALA A 117 -2.75 -8.39 9.85
CA ALA A 117 -2.51 -7.29 8.91
C ALA A 117 -3.72 -7.06 8.00
N LEU A 118 -4.19 -8.11 7.32
CA LEU A 118 -5.34 -8.03 6.40
C LEU A 118 -6.64 -7.66 7.11
N VAL A 119 -6.84 -8.09 8.35
CA VAL A 119 -8.00 -7.67 9.16
C VAL A 119 -7.91 -6.20 9.52
N ILE A 120 -6.73 -5.68 9.87
CA ILE A 120 -6.51 -4.24 10.13
C ILE A 120 -6.80 -3.42 8.89
N GLU A 121 -6.32 -3.83 7.72
CA GLU A 121 -6.59 -3.15 6.45
C GLU A 121 -8.08 -3.16 6.09
N ALA A 122 -8.74 -4.31 6.24
CA ALA A 122 -10.18 -4.40 6.03
C ALA A 122 -10.96 -3.50 6.99
N ALA A 123 -10.57 -3.45 8.27
CA ALA A 123 -11.19 -2.60 9.28
C ALA A 123 -10.95 -1.11 8.97
N PHE A 124 -9.74 -0.74 8.55
CA PHE A 124 -9.43 0.62 8.12
C PHE A 124 -10.24 1.01 6.89
N GLY A 125 -10.31 0.15 5.88
CA GLY A 125 -11.15 0.36 4.69
C GLY A 125 -12.63 0.53 5.06
N ALA A 126 -13.15 -0.33 5.96
CA ALA A 126 -14.52 -0.22 6.46
C ALA A 126 -14.76 1.11 7.18
N ALA A 127 -13.84 1.54 8.03
CA ALA A 127 -13.92 2.82 8.75
C ALA A 127 -13.93 4.01 7.78
N CYS A 128 -13.09 3.99 6.75
CA CYS A 128 -13.05 5.02 5.71
C CYS A 128 -14.39 5.11 4.95
N VAL A 129 -14.94 3.97 4.51
CA VAL A 129 -16.24 3.91 3.81
C VAL A 129 -17.37 4.38 4.72
N LEU A 130 -17.38 3.97 5.98
CA LEU A 130 -18.36 4.40 6.97
C LEU A 130 -18.28 5.92 7.19
N TRP A 131 -17.09 6.47 7.38
CA TRP A 131 -16.89 7.91 7.55
C TRP A 131 -17.34 8.70 6.32
N PHE A 132 -16.99 8.22 5.12
CA PHE A 132 -17.45 8.81 3.87
C PHE A 132 -18.98 8.80 3.76
N SER A 133 -19.64 7.70 4.10
CA SER A 133 -21.08 7.55 4.02
C SER A 133 -21.86 8.50 4.97
N ARG A 134 -21.23 8.90 6.08
CA ARG A 134 -21.82 9.86 7.04
C ARG A 134 -21.73 11.31 6.58
N ARG A 135 -20.93 11.62 5.55
CA ARG A 135 -20.73 12.98 5.05
C ARG A 135 -21.72 13.42 3.97
N GLY A 136 -22.52 12.51 3.45
CA GLY A 136 -23.52 12.81 2.44
C GLY A 136 -24.37 11.61 2.07
N ALA A 137 -25.45 11.84 1.34
CA ALA A 137 -26.30 10.77 0.83
C ALA A 137 -25.57 9.99 -0.28
N VAL A 138 -25.01 8.84 0.06
CA VAL A 138 -24.37 7.95 -0.89
C VAL A 138 -25.33 6.84 -1.30
N PRO A 139 -25.61 6.65 -2.60
CA PRO A 139 -26.49 5.58 -3.05
C PRO A 139 -26.02 4.20 -2.57
N ARG A 140 -26.95 3.35 -2.12
CA ARG A 140 -26.64 2.02 -1.58
C ARG A 140 -25.73 1.18 -2.49
N ARG A 141 -25.93 1.25 -3.80
CA ARG A 141 -25.09 0.53 -4.79
C ARG A 141 -23.62 0.96 -4.71
N ARG A 142 -23.36 2.27 -4.54
CA ARG A 142 -22.00 2.79 -4.39
C ARG A 142 -21.37 2.35 -3.08
N LEU A 143 -22.13 2.34 -1.99
CA LEU A 143 -21.64 1.83 -0.71
C LEU A 143 -21.26 0.36 -0.79
N ILE A 144 -22.10 -0.47 -1.38
CA ILE A 144 -21.80 -1.89 -1.59
C ILE A 144 -20.50 -2.05 -2.41
N ALA A 145 -20.35 -1.30 -3.49
CA ALA A 145 -19.14 -1.34 -4.33
C ALA A 145 -17.90 -0.91 -3.55
N LEU A 146 -17.98 0.15 -2.74
CA LEU A 146 -16.86 0.61 -1.91
C LEU A 146 -16.47 -0.45 -0.85
N TYR A 147 -17.45 -1.05 -0.15
CA TYR A 147 -17.15 -2.14 0.78
C TYR A 147 -16.58 -3.36 0.08
N ALA A 148 -17.10 -3.74 -1.09
CA ALA A 148 -16.57 -4.85 -1.86
C ALA A 148 -15.11 -4.61 -2.28
N VAL A 149 -14.75 -3.39 -2.67
CA VAL A 149 -13.38 -3.04 -3.06
C VAL A 149 -12.45 -2.95 -1.84
N PHE A 150 -12.79 -2.15 -0.83
CA PHE A 150 -11.84 -1.85 0.26
C PHE A 150 -11.81 -2.95 1.33
N VAL A 151 -12.93 -3.55 1.65
CA VAL A 151 -12.97 -4.64 2.65
C VAL A 151 -12.81 -5.99 1.98
N GLY A 152 -13.59 -6.24 0.92
CA GLY A 152 -13.52 -7.48 0.16
C GLY A 152 -12.16 -7.68 -0.50
N GLY A 153 -11.55 -6.60 -1.03
CA GLY A 153 -10.20 -6.63 -1.60
C GLY A 153 -9.15 -7.11 -0.61
N ALA A 154 -9.13 -6.54 0.60
CA ALA A 154 -8.20 -6.98 1.65
C ALA A 154 -8.47 -8.43 2.08
N LEU A 155 -9.74 -8.80 2.29
CA LEU A 155 -10.11 -10.16 2.70
C LEU A 155 -9.85 -11.23 1.63
N LEU A 156 -9.84 -10.84 0.35
CA LEU A 156 -9.54 -11.75 -0.75
C LEU A 156 -8.11 -12.33 -0.65
N TRP A 157 -7.20 -11.61 -0.01
CA TRP A 157 -5.83 -12.04 0.20
C TRP A 157 -5.63 -12.97 1.42
N LEU A 158 -6.67 -13.21 2.25
CA LEU A 158 -6.56 -14.08 3.43
C LEU A 158 -6.00 -15.47 3.12
N PRO A 159 -6.41 -16.17 2.04
CA PRO A 159 -5.84 -17.48 1.73
C PRO A 159 -4.35 -17.43 1.41
N THR A 160 -3.88 -16.34 0.79
CA THR A 160 -2.46 -16.16 0.43
C THR A 160 -1.61 -15.62 1.56
N ALA A 161 -2.19 -15.34 2.71
CA ALA A 161 -1.49 -14.86 3.89
C ALA A 161 -0.30 -15.77 4.28
N THR A 162 -0.51 -17.10 4.19
CA THR A 162 0.49 -18.10 4.54
C THR A 162 0.73 -19.16 3.45
N ILE A 163 -0.14 -19.23 2.45
CA ILE A 163 -0.08 -20.23 1.38
C ILE A 163 0.26 -19.52 0.06
N PRO A 164 1.30 -19.94 -0.66
CA PRO A 164 1.61 -19.40 -1.98
C PRO A 164 0.42 -19.51 -2.97
N LEU A 165 0.25 -18.48 -3.79
CA LEU A 165 -0.85 -18.39 -4.74
C LEU A 165 -0.90 -19.59 -5.70
N GLY A 166 0.27 -20.04 -6.18
CA GLY A 166 0.40 -21.20 -7.07
C GLY A 166 -0.14 -22.49 -6.44
N ARG A 167 0.07 -22.68 -5.13
CA ARG A 167 -0.49 -23.84 -4.41
C ARG A 167 -2.01 -23.78 -4.28
N LEU A 168 -2.59 -22.59 -4.11
CA LEU A 168 -4.05 -22.40 -4.01
C LEU A 168 -4.75 -22.79 -5.32
N PHE A 169 -4.10 -22.56 -6.46
CA PHE A 169 -4.63 -22.90 -7.77
C PHE A 169 -4.13 -24.24 -8.32
N GLY A 170 -3.39 -25.04 -7.53
CA GLY A 170 -2.82 -26.31 -7.97
C GLY A 170 -1.73 -26.15 -9.04
N LEU A 171 -1.24 -24.96 -9.24
CA LEU A 171 -0.11 -24.66 -10.13
C LEU A 171 1.16 -25.01 -9.38
N ARG A 172 1.82 -26.08 -9.78
CA ARG A 172 3.13 -26.43 -9.22
C ARG A 172 4.16 -25.44 -9.77
N GLY A 173 4.83 -24.74 -8.85
CA GLY A 173 6.08 -24.07 -9.17
C GLY A 173 7.20 -25.10 -9.37
#